data_1a8c5f92bb58df4b772e005011f014fd
#
_entry.id   1a8c5f92bb58df4b772e005011f014fd
#
_cell.length_a   1.000
_cell.length_b   1.000
_cell.length_c   1.000
_cell.angle_alpha   90.00
_cell.angle_beta   90.00
_cell.angle_gamma   90.00
#
_symmetry.space_group_name_H-M   'P 1'
#
loop_
_entity.id
_entity.type
_entity.pdbx_description
1 polymer ?
#
loop_
_entity_poly.entity_id
_entity_poly.type
_entity_poly.pdbx_seq_one_letter_code
_entity_poly.pdbx_strand_id
1 'polypeptide(L)'
;EGPNDAGIAAASRARKLSAIKALYKYLTVSTKQISNNPVKDIEFPKIRRSLPKYLTLEESTALLKSVDGPNKNRDFAILMLFLNCGIRRSELVGLNLTDVYEDRIRVVGKGNKERIVYMGSSCRKAIDRYLDERKQIVLTDNKALFGSRDKNRISVSAVHRLVKKHLLE
;
A
#
# COMPACT_ATOMS: atom_id res chain seq x y z
N GLU A 1 15.96 6.19 -34.33
CA GLU A 1 15.37 5.04 -33.58
C GLU A 1 16.52 4.23 -33.03
N GLY A 2 16.81 4.36 -31.73
CA GLY A 2 17.80 3.56 -31.03
C GLY A 2 17.31 2.12 -30.89
N PRO A 3 18.22 1.15 -30.65
CA PRO A 3 17.86 -0.25 -30.55
C PRO A 3 16.78 -0.44 -29.50
N ASN A 4 15.70 -1.14 -29.84
CA ASN A 4 14.60 -1.51 -28.99
C ASN A 4 15.15 -2.10 -27.68
N ASP A 5 15.07 -1.32 -26.62
CA ASP A 5 15.24 -1.80 -25.24
C ASP A 5 14.16 -2.84 -24.95
N ALA A 6 14.49 -4.08 -25.14
CA ALA A 6 13.61 -5.21 -24.95
C ALA A 6 12.88 -5.11 -23.61
N GLY A 7 11.61 -4.71 -23.63
CA GLY A 7 10.66 -5.01 -22.57
C GLY A 7 10.62 -4.12 -21.32
N ILE A 8 11.47 -3.08 -21.15
CA ILE A 8 11.42 -2.25 -19.94
C ILE A 8 10.52 -1.01 -20.16
N ALA A 9 9.44 -0.91 -19.40
CA ALA A 9 8.52 0.24 -19.47
C ALA A 9 9.23 1.58 -19.20
N ALA A 10 8.78 2.66 -19.89
CA ALA A 10 9.36 4.00 -19.76
C ALA A 10 9.49 4.49 -18.32
N ALA A 11 8.50 4.19 -17.47
CA ALA A 11 8.53 4.52 -16.04
C ALA A 11 9.66 3.79 -15.30
N SER A 12 9.92 2.52 -15.64
CA SER A 12 11.02 1.74 -15.04
C SER A 12 12.38 2.26 -15.50
N ARG A 13 12.51 2.65 -16.76
CA ARG A 13 13.74 3.31 -17.29
C ARG A 13 14.01 4.64 -16.59
N ALA A 14 12.97 5.47 -16.43
CA ALA A 14 13.08 6.73 -15.72
C ALA A 14 13.53 6.54 -14.26
N ARG A 15 12.98 5.53 -13.56
CA ARG A 15 13.36 5.22 -12.19
C ARG A 15 14.83 4.79 -12.09
N LYS A 16 15.29 3.91 -13.00
CA LYS A 16 16.70 3.49 -13.05
C LYS A 16 17.61 4.68 -13.33
N LEU A 17 17.28 5.51 -14.31
CA LEU A 17 18.05 6.70 -14.64
C LEU A 17 18.10 7.69 -13.47
N SER A 18 17.01 7.87 -12.72
CA SER A 18 16.98 8.71 -11.52
C SER A 18 17.98 8.24 -10.46
N ALA A 19 18.07 6.93 -10.21
CA ALA A 19 19.04 6.36 -9.26
C ALA A 19 20.48 6.59 -9.73
N ILE A 20 20.77 6.37 -11.02
CA ILE A 20 22.09 6.60 -11.60
C ILE A 20 22.48 8.09 -11.53
N LYS A 21 21.57 8.98 -11.90
CA LYS A 21 21.83 10.45 -11.80
C LYS A 21 22.06 10.89 -10.36
N ALA A 22 21.34 10.32 -9.39
CA ALA A 22 21.54 10.63 -7.97
C ALA A 22 22.94 10.17 -7.50
N LEU A 23 23.38 8.97 -7.89
CA LEU A 23 24.72 8.45 -7.58
C LEU A 23 25.81 9.37 -8.16
N TYR A 24 25.76 9.67 -9.45
CA TYR A 24 26.78 10.52 -10.07
C TYR A 24 26.77 11.95 -9.53
N LYS A 25 25.60 12.50 -9.19
CA LYS A 25 25.52 13.79 -8.50
C LYS A 25 26.21 13.74 -7.13
N TYR A 26 26.00 12.67 -6.36
CA TYR A 26 26.68 12.46 -5.07
C TYR A 26 28.21 12.39 -5.23
N LEU A 27 28.69 11.60 -6.21
CA LEU A 27 30.13 11.43 -6.47
C LEU A 27 30.80 12.72 -6.96
N THR A 28 30.10 13.57 -7.73
CA THR A 28 30.66 14.83 -8.24
C THR A 28 30.55 15.99 -7.27
N VAL A 29 29.41 16.11 -6.59
CA VAL A 29 29.11 17.31 -5.77
C VAL A 29 29.46 17.09 -4.30
N SER A 30 29.05 15.96 -3.72
CA SER A 30 29.21 15.72 -2.28
C SER A 30 30.57 15.19 -1.91
N THR A 31 31.04 14.14 -2.62
CA THR A 31 32.32 13.50 -2.29
C THR A 31 33.49 13.97 -3.15
N LYS A 32 33.20 14.66 -4.28
CA LYS A 32 34.20 15.16 -5.24
C LYS A 32 35.20 14.08 -5.73
N GLN A 33 34.76 12.80 -5.71
CA GLN A 33 35.59 11.66 -6.16
C GLN A 33 35.79 11.66 -7.68
N ILE A 34 34.86 12.25 -8.42
CA ILE A 34 34.96 12.42 -9.87
C ILE A 34 34.71 13.88 -10.23
N SER A 35 35.43 14.37 -11.23
CA SER A 35 35.35 15.76 -11.69
C SER A 35 34.21 16.03 -12.64
N ASN A 36 33.74 15.00 -13.37
CA ASN A 36 32.71 15.12 -14.37
C ASN A 36 31.56 14.14 -14.14
N ASN A 37 30.33 14.59 -14.42
CA ASN A 37 29.14 13.76 -14.33
C ASN A 37 28.72 13.27 -15.74
N PRO A 38 29.02 11.99 -16.10
CA PRO A 38 28.77 11.48 -17.46
C PRO A 38 27.28 11.33 -17.81
N VAL A 39 26.40 11.42 -16.81
CA VAL A 39 24.93 11.26 -17.03
C VAL A 39 24.17 12.58 -16.89
N LYS A 40 24.89 13.73 -16.80
CA LYS A 40 24.29 15.04 -16.59
C LYS A 40 23.23 15.35 -17.67
N ASP A 41 23.61 15.14 -18.93
CA ASP A 41 22.82 15.55 -20.10
C ASP A 41 21.89 14.45 -20.64
N ILE A 42 21.84 13.30 -19.99
CA ILE A 42 20.91 12.23 -20.39
C ILE A 42 19.49 12.66 -20.02
N GLU A 43 18.59 12.75 -20.98
CA GLU A 43 17.20 13.10 -20.77
C GLU A 43 16.39 11.93 -20.19
N PHE A 44 15.38 12.28 -19.38
CA PHE A 44 14.43 11.30 -18.90
C PHE A 44 13.48 10.86 -20.03
N PRO A 45 13.14 9.58 -20.12
CA PRO A 45 12.15 9.11 -21.08
C PRO A 45 10.80 9.78 -20.82
N LYS A 46 10.12 10.21 -21.87
CA LYS A 46 8.78 10.80 -21.79
C LYS A 46 7.80 9.76 -21.27
N ILE A 47 7.19 10.02 -20.12
CA ILE A 47 6.17 9.18 -19.50
C ILE A 47 4.81 9.81 -19.77
N ARG A 48 3.93 9.09 -20.47
CA ARG A 48 2.52 9.50 -20.56
C ARG A 48 1.87 9.34 -19.20
N ARG A 49 1.39 10.43 -18.62
CA ARG A 49 0.59 10.37 -17.39
C ARG A 49 -0.79 9.85 -17.76
N SER A 50 -1.14 8.66 -17.29
CA SER A 50 -2.51 8.20 -17.31
C SER A 50 -3.30 8.85 -16.17
N LEU A 51 -4.57 9.13 -16.41
CA LEU A 51 -5.47 9.55 -15.33
C LEU A 51 -5.56 8.43 -14.29
N PRO A 52 -5.59 8.76 -13.00
CA PRO A 52 -5.81 7.77 -11.95
C PRO A 52 -7.14 7.06 -12.18
N LYS A 53 -7.13 5.73 -12.14
CA LYS A 53 -8.35 4.93 -12.12
C LYS A 53 -8.87 4.88 -10.69
N TYR A 54 -10.14 5.16 -10.50
CA TYR A 54 -10.85 5.08 -9.23
C TYR A 54 -12.07 4.17 -9.40
N LEU A 55 -12.52 3.59 -8.30
CA LEU A 55 -13.74 2.78 -8.28
C LEU A 55 -14.95 3.70 -8.15
N THR A 56 -16.00 3.45 -8.92
CA THR A 56 -17.30 4.07 -8.70
C THR A 56 -17.93 3.53 -7.41
N LEU A 57 -19.06 4.09 -7.00
CA LEU A 57 -19.81 3.61 -5.85
C LEU A 57 -20.33 2.18 -6.09
N GLU A 58 -20.84 1.93 -7.30
CA GLU A 58 -21.34 0.63 -7.73
C GLU A 58 -20.22 -0.42 -7.72
N GLU A 59 -19.05 -0.10 -8.30
CA GLU A 59 -17.87 -0.97 -8.31
C GLU A 59 -17.37 -1.23 -6.90
N SER A 60 -17.32 -0.21 -6.03
CA SER A 60 -16.95 -0.35 -4.62
C SER A 60 -17.91 -1.26 -3.86
N THR A 61 -19.19 -1.15 -4.15
CA THR A 61 -20.24 -2.00 -3.54
C THR A 61 -20.12 -3.44 -4.05
N ALA A 62 -19.90 -3.64 -5.35
CA ALA A 62 -19.68 -4.96 -5.95
C ALA A 62 -18.43 -5.63 -5.35
N LEU A 63 -17.32 -4.88 -5.23
CA LEU A 63 -16.10 -5.34 -4.58
C LEU A 63 -16.35 -5.84 -3.15
N LEU A 64 -17.11 -5.10 -2.35
CA LEU A 64 -17.43 -5.52 -0.98
C LEU A 64 -18.32 -6.76 -0.94
N LYS A 65 -19.24 -6.92 -1.90
CA LYS A 65 -20.13 -8.10 -2.01
C LYS A 65 -19.38 -9.36 -2.48
N SER A 66 -18.29 -9.23 -3.23
CA SER A 66 -17.49 -10.36 -3.71
C SER A 66 -16.65 -11.03 -2.60
N VAL A 67 -16.59 -10.42 -1.41
CA VAL A 67 -15.76 -10.95 -0.32
C VAL A 67 -16.35 -12.23 0.27
N ASP A 68 -15.62 -13.30 0.09
CA ASP A 68 -16.01 -14.65 0.54
C ASP A 68 -14.89 -15.42 1.23
N GLY A 69 -15.18 -16.67 1.62
CA GLY A 69 -14.21 -17.63 2.14
C GLY A 69 -13.91 -17.48 3.64
N PRO A 70 -12.91 -18.25 4.13
CA PRO A 70 -12.67 -18.41 5.56
C PRO A 70 -12.15 -17.15 6.28
N ASN A 71 -11.66 -16.19 5.55
CA ASN A 71 -11.17 -14.92 6.10
C ASN A 71 -12.07 -13.72 5.73
N LYS A 72 -13.34 -13.96 5.39
CA LYS A 72 -14.25 -12.95 4.87
C LYS A 72 -14.34 -11.70 5.75
N ASN A 73 -14.46 -11.85 7.06
CA ASN A 73 -14.61 -10.69 7.96
C ASN A 73 -13.33 -9.87 8.03
N ARG A 74 -12.15 -10.50 8.01
CA ARG A 74 -10.85 -9.81 7.91
C ARG A 74 -10.74 -9.04 6.60
N ASP A 75 -11.00 -9.72 5.49
CA ASP A 75 -10.82 -9.18 4.14
C ASP A 75 -11.81 -8.04 3.89
N PHE A 76 -13.05 -8.20 4.35
CA PHE A 76 -14.08 -7.16 4.32
C PHE A 76 -13.67 -5.93 5.16
N ALA A 77 -13.16 -6.12 6.38
CA ALA A 77 -12.69 -5.00 7.22
C ALA A 77 -11.51 -4.26 6.58
N ILE A 78 -10.58 -4.98 5.93
CA ILE A 78 -9.46 -4.38 5.20
C ILE A 78 -9.97 -3.51 4.04
N LEU A 79 -10.89 -4.01 3.22
CA LEU A 79 -11.46 -3.26 2.09
C LEU A 79 -12.28 -2.06 2.57
N MET A 80 -13.05 -2.22 3.64
CA MET A 80 -13.79 -1.11 4.26
C MET A 80 -12.86 0.00 4.74
N LEU A 81 -11.72 -0.32 5.34
CA LEU A 81 -10.72 0.67 5.74
C LEU A 81 -10.12 1.41 4.54
N PHE A 82 -9.83 0.72 3.45
CA PHE A 82 -9.35 1.38 2.23
C PHE A 82 -10.38 2.32 1.63
N LEU A 83 -11.63 1.88 1.51
CA LEU A 83 -12.70 2.66 0.86
C LEU A 83 -13.18 3.83 1.72
N ASN A 84 -13.27 3.66 3.03
CA ASN A 84 -13.80 4.70 3.93
C ASN A 84 -12.71 5.62 4.49
N CYS A 85 -11.53 5.09 4.79
CA CYS A 85 -10.50 5.82 5.50
C CYS A 85 -9.33 6.25 4.60
N GLY A 86 -9.23 5.73 3.38
CA GLY A 86 -8.17 6.09 2.44
C GLY A 86 -6.74 5.86 2.97
N ILE A 87 -6.58 4.88 3.85
CA ILE A 87 -5.26 4.57 4.43
C ILE A 87 -4.36 3.85 3.41
N ARG A 88 -3.04 4.03 3.55
CA ARG A 88 -2.08 3.35 2.69
C ARG A 88 -1.90 1.89 3.11
N ARG A 89 -1.51 1.03 2.17
CA ARG A 89 -1.23 -0.40 2.45
C ARG A 89 -0.22 -0.60 3.60
N SER A 90 0.84 0.19 3.63
CA SER A 90 1.83 0.12 4.70
C SER A 90 1.27 0.57 6.06
N GLU A 91 0.39 1.56 6.07
CA GLU A 91 -0.31 2.02 7.27
C GLU A 91 -1.25 0.96 7.81
N LEU A 92 -2.05 0.31 6.92
CA LEU A 92 -2.93 -0.79 7.30
C LEU A 92 -2.18 -1.95 7.94
N VAL A 93 -1.07 -2.37 7.33
CA VAL A 93 -0.23 -3.45 7.87
C VAL A 93 0.37 -3.09 9.23
N GLY A 94 0.69 -1.81 9.44
CA GLY A 94 1.22 -1.31 10.72
C GLY A 94 0.22 -1.22 11.85
N LEU A 95 -1.10 -1.30 11.59
CA LEU A 95 -2.12 -1.15 12.62
C LEU A 95 -2.02 -2.21 13.71
N ASN A 96 -2.15 -1.77 14.94
CA ASN A 96 -2.25 -2.60 16.13
C ASN A 96 -3.70 -2.58 16.67
N LEU A 97 -4.02 -3.53 17.53
CA LEU A 97 -5.31 -3.56 18.24
C LEU A 97 -5.55 -2.27 19.03
N THR A 98 -4.50 -1.70 19.62
CA THR A 98 -4.54 -0.44 20.40
C THR A 98 -4.71 0.82 19.56
N ASP A 99 -4.60 0.71 18.23
CA ASP A 99 -4.80 1.85 17.32
C ASP A 99 -6.25 2.04 16.89
N VAL A 100 -7.13 1.13 17.29
CA VAL A 100 -8.57 1.15 16.95
C VAL A 100 -9.37 1.71 18.11
N TYR A 101 -9.98 2.87 17.91
CA TYR A 101 -10.89 3.52 18.86
C TYR A 101 -12.33 3.36 18.38
N GLU A 102 -13.29 3.89 19.11
CA GLU A 102 -14.71 3.74 18.82
C GLU A 102 -15.10 4.32 17.45
N ASP A 103 -14.68 5.53 17.15
CA ASP A 103 -15.03 6.30 15.96
C ASP A 103 -13.84 6.60 15.01
N ARG A 104 -12.64 6.16 15.37
CA ARG A 104 -11.41 6.53 14.67
C ARG A 104 -10.32 5.48 14.79
N ILE A 105 -9.33 5.59 13.91
CA ILE A 105 -8.08 4.82 13.99
C ILE A 105 -6.89 5.78 14.02
N ARG A 106 -5.84 5.39 14.74
CA ARG A 106 -4.54 6.04 14.68
C ARG A 106 -3.69 5.34 13.62
N VAL A 107 -3.17 6.07 12.67
CA VAL A 107 -2.27 5.54 11.63
C VAL A 107 -0.91 6.22 11.70
N VAL A 108 0.14 5.44 11.51
CA VAL A 108 1.52 5.92 11.46
C VAL A 108 2.02 5.89 10.02
N GLY A 109 2.36 7.05 9.48
CA GLY A 109 2.79 7.23 8.11
C GLY A 109 4.32 7.34 7.95
N LYS A 110 4.75 7.75 6.75
CA LYS A 110 6.17 7.98 6.43
C LYS A 110 6.80 8.98 7.40
N GLY A 111 7.97 8.63 7.91
CA GLY A 111 8.70 9.48 8.87
C GLY A 111 8.12 9.45 10.28
N ASN A 112 7.44 8.37 10.64
CA ASN A 112 6.82 8.16 11.96
C ASN A 112 5.77 9.23 12.33
N LYS A 113 5.14 9.85 11.30
CA LYS A 113 4.10 10.85 11.53
C LYS A 113 2.77 10.15 11.79
N GLU A 114 2.21 10.44 12.96
CA GLU A 114 0.90 9.93 13.36
C GLU A 114 -0.22 10.84 12.87
N ARG A 115 -1.34 10.24 12.50
CA ARG A 115 -2.60 10.97 12.26
C ARG A 115 -3.79 10.13 12.70
N ILE A 116 -4.86 10.82 13.04
CA ILE A 116 -6.16 10.21 13.32
C ILE A 116 -6.99 10.22 12.03
N VAL A 117 -7.67 9.11 11.77
CA VAL A 117 -8.61 8.96 10.67
C VAL A 117 -9.94 8.48 11.23
N TYR A 118 -11.00 9.25 11.00
CA TYR A 118 -12.34 8.90 11.46
C TYR A 118 -12.97 7.82 10.58
N MET A 119 -13.78 6.98 11.20
CA MET A 119 -14.48 5.86 10.57
C MET A 119 -15.99 6.10 10.59
N GLY A 120 -16.64 5.84 9.45
CA GLY A 120 -18.10 5.77 9.43
C GLY A 120 -18.61 4.51 10.17
N SER A 121 -19.86 4.54 10.59
CA SER A 121 -20.51 3.46 11.35
C SER A 121 -20.42 2.09 10.66
N SER A 122 -20.54 2.04 9.33
CA SER A 122 -20.41 0.80 8.54
C SER A 122 -19.00 0.22 8.60
N CYS A 123 -17.98 1.09 8.55
CA CYS A 123 -16.58 0.68 8.69
C CYS A 123 -16.31 0.16 10.10
N ARG A 124 -16.83 0.85 11.12
CA ARG A 124 -16.72 0.40 12.51
C ARG A 124 -17.35 -0.99 12.71
N LYS A 125 -18.56 -1.22 12.25
CA LYS A 125 -19.24 -2.53 12.31
C LYS A 125 -18.45 -3.64 11.62
N ALA A 126 -17.78 -3.34 10.50
CA ALA A 126 -16.94 -4.29 9.79
C ALA A 126 -15.71 -4.68 10.64
N ILE A 127 -15.09 -3.71 11.29
CA ILE A 127 -13.95 -3.95 12.18
C ILE A 127 -14.40 -4.74 13.40
N ASP A 128 -15.53 -4.44 14.01
CA ASP A 128 -16.05 -5.15 15.19
C ASP A 128 -16.28 -6.63 14.91
N ARG A 129 -16.92 -6.96 13.78
CA ARG A 129 -17.10 -8.35 13.34
C ARG A 129 -15.77 -9.08 13.20
N TYR A 130 -14.77 -8.42 12.64
CA TYR A 130 -13.43 -9.02 12.54
C TYR A 130 -12.76 -9.14 13.91
N LEU A 131 -12.89 -8.16 14.80
CA LEU A 131 -12.31 -8.18 16.13
C LEU A 131 -12.86 -9.34 16.98
N ASP A 132 -14.12 -9.70 16.82
CA ASP A 132 -14.71 -10.86 17.50
C ASP A 132 -14.05 -12.17 17.06
N GLU A 133 -13.78 -12.34 15.76
CA GLU A 133 -12.99 -13.47 15.26
C GLU A 133 -11.51 -13.37 15.70
N ARG A 134 -10.94 -12.16 15.65
CA ARG A 134 -9.53 -11.92 15.98
C ARG A 134 -9.18 -12.31 17.42
N LYS A 135 -10.11 -12.20 18.37
CA LYS A 135 -9.95 -12.65 19.76
C LYS A 135 -9.65 -14.15 19.88
N GLN A 136 -10.12 -14.95 18.93
CA GLN A 136 -9.92 -16.40 18.86
C GLN A 136 -8.58 -16.78 18.20
N ILE A 137 -7.87 -15.83 17.60
CA ILE A 137 -6.67 -16.09 16.81
C ILE A 137 -5.44 -15.66 17.59
N VAL A 138 -4.56 -16.60 17.90
CA VAL A 138 -3.23 -16.30 18.46
C VAL A 138 -2.27 -16.04 17.29
N LEU A 139 -1.71 -14.83 17.26
CA LEU A 139 -0.67 -14.45 16.31
C LEU A 139 0.70 -14.41 16.98
N THR A 140 1.77 -14.64 16.21
CA THR A 140 3.15 -14.42 16.67
C THR A 140 3.35 -12.97 17.11
N ASP A 141 2.79 -12.01 16.36
CA ASP A 141 2.69 -10.60 16.79
C ASP A 141 1.26 -10.34 17.30
N ASN A 142 1.05 -10.58 18.60
CA ASN A 142 -0.27 -10.43 19.23
C ASN A 142 -0.81 -8.99 19.24
N LYS A 143 0.04 -7.99 19.01
CA LYS A 143 -0.38 -6.58 18.90
C LYS A 143 -1.02 -6.29 17.54
N ALA A 144 -0.66 -7.04 16.49
CA ALA A 144 -1.14 -6.79 15.14
C ALA A 144 -2.66 -6.84 15.05
N LEU A 145 -3.27 -5.81 14.41
CA LEU A 145 -4.70 -5.83 14.12
C LEU A 145 -5.02 -6.95 13.13
N PHE A 146 -4.33 -7.00 11.99
CA PHE A 146 -4.59 -7.98 10.93
C PHE A 146 -3.54 -9.09 10.89
N GLY A 147 -4.03 -10.32 10.95
CA GLY A 147 -3.21 -11.53 10.83
C GLY A 147 -3.18 -12.13 9.43
N SER A 148 -2.09 -12.81 9.12
CA SER A 148 -1.96 -13.69 7.96
C SER A 148 -2.47 -15.11 8.27
N ARG A 149 -2.57 -15.95 7.23
CA ARG A 149 -2.88 -17.37 7.39
C ARG A 149 -1.83 -18.10 8.25
N ASP A 150 -0.58 -17.69 8.17
CA ASP A 150 0.55 -18.28 8.90
C ASP A 150 0.70 -17.71 10.33
N LYS A 151 -0.36 -17.15 10.88
CA LYS A 151 -0.41 -16.57 12.23
C LYS A 151 0.60 -15.44 12.49
N ASN A 152 1.11 -14.79 11.45
CA ASN A 152 1.94 -13.62 11.55
C ASN A 152 1.12 -12.35 11.25
N ARG A 153 1.70 -11.16 11.50
CA ARG A 153 1.15 -9.90 10.98
C ARG A 153 1.00 -9.99 9.48
N ILE A 154 -0.13 -9.51 8.93
CA ILE A 154 -0.35 -9.49 7.48
C ILE A 154 0.73 -8.66 6.77
N SER A 155 1.23 -9.13 5.64
CA SER A 155 2.25 -8.42 4.86
C SER A 155 1.61 -7.50 3.80
N VAL A 156 2.35 -6.47 3.36
CA VAL A 156 1.93 -5.58 2.26
C VAL A 156 1.65 -6.37 0.98
N SER A 157 2.42 -7.42 0.71
CA SER A 157 2.21 -8.31 -0.45
C SER A 157 0.94 -9.13 -0.32
N ALA A 158 0.60 -9.61 0.90
CA ALA A 158 -0.64 -10.34 1.15
C ALA A 158 -1.85 -9.43 0.95
N VAL A 159 -1.81 -8.20 1.47
CA VAL A 159 -2.85 -7.19 1.26
C VAL A 159 -3.01 -6.86 -0.23
N HIS A 160 -1.90 -6.73 -0.97
CA HIS A 160 -1.96 -6.48 -2.41
C HIS A 160 -2.65 -7.62 -3.16
N ARG A 161 -2.31 -8.88 -2.86
CA ARG A 161 -2.95 -10.06 -3.48
C ARG A 161 -4.44 -10.14 -3.15
N LEU A 162 -4.83 -9.84 -1.89
CA LEU A 162 -6.21 -9.78 -1.46
C LEU A 162 -7.01 -8.78 -2.29
N VAL A 163 -6.55 -7.52 -2.36
CA VAL A 163 -7.22 -6.48 -3.14
C VAL A 163 -7.30 -6.86 -4.62
N LYS A 164 -6.20 -7.39 -5.19
CA LYS A 164 -6.18 -7.81 -6.60
C LYS A 164 -7.17 -8.95 -6.87
N LYS A 165 -7.30 -9.92 -5.97
CA LYS A 165 -8.26 -11.03 -6.11
C LYS A 165 -9.67 -10.48 -6.31
N HIS A 166 -10.13 -9.62 -5.41
CA HIS A 166 -11.49 -9.10 -5.42
C HIS A 166 -11.75 -7.99 -6.47
N LEU A 167 -10.71 -7.38 -7.05
CA LEU A 167 -10.85 -6.43 -8.17
C LEU A 167 -10.95 -7.12 -9.55
N LEU A 168 -10.60 -8.41 -9.65
CA LEU A 168 -10.61 -9.18 -10.90
C LEU A 168 -11.84 -10.10 -11.01
N GLU A 169 -12.61 -10.21 -9.96
CA GLU A 169 -13.92 -10.88 -9.92
C GLU A 169 -15.03 -9.86 -10.20
#